data_e889b5570cc0099f7d4ceaa5700a090f
#
_entry.id   e889b5570cc0099f7d4ceaa5700a090f
#
_cell.length_a   1.000
_cell.length_b   1.000
_cell.length_c   1.000
_cell.angle_alpha   90.00
_cell.angle_beta   90.00
_cell.angle_gamma   90.00
#
_symmetry.space_group_name_H-M   'P 1'
#
loop_
_entity.id
_entity.type
_entity.pdbx_description
1 polymer ?
#
loop_
_entity_poly.entity_id
_entity_poly.type
_entity_poly.pdbx_seq_one_letter_code
_entity_poly.pdbx_strand_id
1 'polypeptide(L)'
;MKAEIINTGNPRLAAARIVINKPATELFDFIANPKNHPKIDGSKMVRGKAYGPKRLSINSWFVMRQLRLGKIPYLMPNKVVEFEEGKLIAWRNALPSRWRYEFVTQSDGTTQVTQYLDCSQTPSKLVKSELAWAPKAMAKTLVRFKEHIE
;
A
#
# COMPACT_ATOMS: atom_id res chain seq x y z
N MET A 1 -15.97 -7.16 -10.10
CA MET A 1 -15.35 -6.63 -8.88
C MET A 1 -14.35 -5.54 -9.25
N LYS A 2 -14.50 -4.35 -8.72
CA LYS A 2 -13.62 -3.22 -9.03
C LYS A 2 -13.34 -2.40 -7.77
N ALA A 3 -12.12 -1.88 -7.68
CA ALA A 3 -11.80 -0.83 -6.73
C ALA A 3 -12.10 0.53 -7.35
N GLU A 4 -12.52 1.48 -6.53
CA GLU A 4 -12.80 2.85 -6.96
C GLU A 4 -11.53 3.68 -6.88
N ILE A 5 -11.14 4.29 -8.01
CA ILE A 5 -10.07 5.28 -8.03
C ILE A 5 -10.68 6.61 -7.62
N ILE A 6 -10.13 7.23 -6.57
CA ILE A 6 -10.67 8.45 -5.98
C ILE A 6 -10.00 9.66 -6.61
N ASN A 7 -10.80 10.63 -7.04
CA ASN A 7 -10.27 11.95 -7.41
C ASN A 7 -10.05 12.75 -6.12
N THR A 8 -8.79 12.87 -5.71
CA THR A 8 -8.44 13.55 -4.45
C THR A 8 -8.45 15.08 -4.57
N GLY A 9 -8.46 15.60 -5.79
CA GLY A 9 -8.31 17.05 -6.02
C GLY A 9 -6.90 17.57 -5.69
N ASN A 10 -5.98 16.71 -5.28
CA ASN A 10 -4.61 17.05 -4.94
C ASN A 10 -3.64 16.40 -5.94
N PRO A 11 -2.85 17.19 -6.71
CA PRO A 11 -1.96 16.65 -7.75
C PRO A 11 -0.79 15.83 -7.20
N ARG A 12 -0.61 15.79 -5.88
CA ARG A 12 0.45 15.01 -5.22
C ARG A 12 -0.08 13.82 -4.44
N LEU A 13 -1.38 13.52 -4.55
CA LEU A 13 -2.02 12.46 -3.78
C LEU A 13 -2.88 11.59 -4.70
N ALA A 14 -2.61 10.29 -4.72
CA ALA A 14 -3.46 9.29 -5.35
C ALA A 14 -4.16 8.46 -4.29
N ALA A 15 -5.37 8.00 -4.58
CA ALA A 15 -6.12 7.13 -3.68
C ALA A 15 -7.02 6.17 -4.47
N ALA A 16 -7.23 5.00 -3.87
CA ALA A 16 -8.21 4.03 -4.34
C ALA A 16 -8.82 3.33 -3.12
N ARG A 17 -10.04 2.84 -3.24
CA ARG A 17 -10.72 2.14 -2.15
C ARG A 17 -11.55 0.96 -2.63
N ILE A 18 -11.79 0.03 -1.72
CA ILE A 18 -12.62 -1.13 -1.94
C ILE A 18 -13.28 -1.53 -0.61
N VAL A 19 -14.40 -2.24 -0.69
CA VAL A 19 -15.03 -2.83 0.49
C VAL A 19 -14.73 -4.33 0.50
N ILE A 20 -14.22 -4.83 1.62
CA ILE A 20 -13.87 -6.24 1.82
C ILE A 20 -14.71 -6.81 2.96
N ASN A 21 -15.29 -7.98 2.75
CA ASN A 21 -16.13 -8.64 3.74
C ASN A 21 -15.28 -9.42 4.75
N LYS A 22 -14.48 -8.70 5.52
CA LYS A 22 -13.61 -9.22 6.57
C LYS A 22 -13.43 -8.15 7.65
N PRO A 23 -13.14 -8.56 8.91
CA PRO A 23 -12.86 -7.60 9.97
C PRO A 23 -11.61 -6.76 9.69
N ALA A 24 -11.63 -5.49 10.11
CA ALA A 24 -10.50 -4.59 9.93
C ALA A 24 -9.21 -5.13 10.55
N THR A 25 -9.30 -5.80 11.69
CA THR A 25 -8.14 -6.39 12.37
C THR A 25 -7.44 -7.45 11.52
N GLU A 26 -8.20 -8.29 10.85
CA GLU A 26 -7.65 -9.33 9.96
C GLU A 26 -6.95 -8.71 8.74
N LEU A 27 -7.57 -7.70 8.14
CA LEU A 27 -7.00 -6.99 6.99
C LEU A 27 -5.74 -6.23 7.38
N PHE A 28 -5.77 -5.57 8.53
CA PHE A 28 -4.61 -4.85 9.06
C PHE A 28 -3.44 -5.81 9.31
N ASP A 29 -3.69 -6.94 9.96
CA ASP A 29 -2.66 -7.94 10.24
C ASP A 29 -2.01 -8.47 8.95
N PHE A 30 -2.80 -8.63 7.90
CA PHE A 30 -2.28 -9.04 6.60
C PHE A 30 -1.28 -8.03 6.04
N ILE A 31 -1.65 -6.75 6.05
CA ILE A 31 -0.78 -5.66 5.54
C ILE A 31 0.42 -5.43 6.47
N ALA A 32 0.26 -5.61 7.77
CA ALA A 32 1.34 -5.44 8.74
C ALA A 32 2.44 -6.50 8.62
N ASN A 33 2.22 -7.56 7.85
CA ASN A 33 3.24 -8.56 7.55
C ASN A 33 3.78 -8.32 6.13
N PRO A 34 5.00 -7.78 5.98
CA PRO A 34 5.54 -7.44 4.66
C PRO A 34 5.73 -8.62 3.72
N LYS A 35 5.80 -9.85 4.23
CA LYS A 35 5.83 -11.06 3.39
C LYS A 35 4.56 -11.20 2.54
N ASN A 36 3.47 -10.58 2.96
CA ASN A 36 2.20 -10.65 2.24
C ASN A 36 2.11 -9.65 1.08
N HIS A 37 2.93 -8.60 1.07
CA HIS A 37 2.82 -7.54 0.06
C HIS A 37 2.94 -8.07 -1.38
N PRO A 38 3.88 -8.97 -1.72
CA PRO A 38 3.96 -9.51 -3.08
C PRO A 38 2.71 -10.27 -3.53
N LYS A 39 1.96 -10.84 -2.58
CA LYS A 39 0.76 -11.63 -2.88
C LYS A 39 -0.35 -10.81 -3.50
N ILE A 40 -0.37 -9.51 -3.20
CA ILE A 40 -1.44 -8.60 -3.65
C ILE A 40 -0.96 -7.46 -4.53
N ASP A 41 0.34 -7.25 -4.66
CA ASP A 41 0.87 -6.10 -5.41
C ASP A 41 0.43 -6.10 -6.87
N GLY A 42 -0.41 -5.16 -7.24
CA GLY A 42 -0.94 -4.98 -8.58
C GLY A 42 0.06 -4.38 -9.56
N SER A 43 1.13 -3.76 -9.07
CA SER A 43 2.19 -3.21 -9.92
C SER A 43 3.15 -4.30 -10.42
N LYS A 44 3.18 -5.45 -9.74
CA LYS A 44 4.12 -6.56 -9.96
C LYS A 44 5.58 -6.17 -9.73
N MET A 45 5.82 -5.03 -9.08
CA MET A 45 7.17 -4.57 -8.74
C MET A 45 7.70 -5.27 -7.49
N VAL A 46 6.84 -5.47 -6.49
CA VAL A 46 7.22 -6.05 -5.20
C VAL A 46 7.33 -7.56 -5.31
N ARG A 47 8.51 -8.11 -5.04
CA ARG A 47 8.80 -9.54 -5.24
C ARG A 47 9.05 -10.32 -3.96
N GLY A 48 9.43 -9.67 -2.86
CA GLY A 48 9.64 -10.33 -1.59
C GLY A 48 10.25 -9.42 -0.55
N LYS A 49 10.26 -9.90 0.70
CA LYS A 49 10.92 -9.20 1.80
C LYS A 49 12.41 -9.61 1.85
N ALA A 50 13.30 -8.62 1.79
CA ALA A 50 14.73 -8.86 1.95
C ALA A 50 15.16 -8.74 3.42
N TYR A 51 14.56 -7.81 4.17
CA TYR A 51 14.89 -7.54 5.56
C TYR A 51 13.68 -6.94 6.28
N GLY A 52 13.56 -7.18 7.57
CA GLY A 52 12.56 -6.55 8.42
C GLY A 52 11.85 -7.53 9.34
N PRO A 53 11.05 -7.01 10.29
CA PRO A 53 10.33 -7.85 11.23
C PRO A 53 9.21 -8.63 10.54
N LYS A 54 8.75 -9.67 11.21
CA LYS A 54 7.60 -10.45 10.76
C LYS A 54 6.33 -9.61 10.78
N ARG A 55 6.19 -8.72 11.76
CA ARG A 55 5.07 -7.80 11.90
C ARG A 55 5.57 -6.37 12.08
N LEU A 56 5.08 -5.47 11.25
CA LEU A 56 5.45 -4.06 11.31
C LEU A 56 4.84 -3.38 12.53
N SER A 57 5.55 -2.39 13.05
CA SER A 57 5.11 -1.48 14.11
C SER A 57 5.66 -0.09 13.82
N ILE A 58 5.30 0.90 14.63
CA ILE A 58 5.82 2.26 14.43
C ILE A 58 7.35 2.24 14.44
N ASN A 59 7.95 3.00 13.52
CA ASN A 59 9.40 3.12 13.33
C ASN A 59 10.11 1.85 12.83
N SER A 60 9.37 0.77 12.52
CA SER A 60 9.98 -0.42 11.90
C SER A 60 10.60 -0.06 10.55
N TRP A 61 11.78 -0.61 10.27
CA TRP A 61 12.40 -0.60 8.96
C TRP A 61 12.17 -1.94 8.29
N PHE A 62 11.85 -1.92 7.01
CA PHE A 62 11.80 -3.13 6.20
C PHE A 62 12.26 -2.84 4.78
N VAL A 63 12.88 -3.82 4.17
CA VAL A 63 13.44 -3.69 2.82
C VAL A 63 12.78 -4.73 1.93
N MET A 64 12.22 -4.28 0.82
CA MET A 64 11.57 -5.15 -0.15
C MET A 64 12.45 -5.37 -1.37
N ARG A 65 12.45 -6.61 -1.88
CA ARG A 65 13.01 -6.91 -3.20
C ARG A 65 12.00 -6.49 -4.24
N GLN A 66 12.44 -5.68 -5.21
CA GLN A 66 11.58 -5.16 -6.25
C GLN A 66 12.23 -5.34 -7.63
N LEU A 67 11.41 -5.36 -8.68
CA LEU A 67 11.86 -5.34 -10.06
C LEU A 67 11.35 -4.10 -10.75
N ARG A 68 12.24 -3.37 -11.39
CA ARG A 68 11.87 -2.24 -12.24
C ARG A 68 11.72 -2.74 -13.67
N LEU A 69 10.61 -2.38 -14.32
CA LEU A 69 10.31 -2.80 -15.72
C LEU A 69 10.33 -4.33 -15.89
N GLY A 70 10.07 -5.06 -14.81
CA GLY A 70 10.07 -6.53 -14.82
C GLY A 70 11.44 -7.18 -14.98
N LYS A 71 12.53 -6.40 -14.99
CA LYS A 71 13.88 -6.90 -15.32
C LYS A 71 14.96 -6.49 -14.35
N ILE A 72 14.96 -5.26 -13.85
CA ILE A 72 16.05 -4.70 -13.06
C ILE A 72 15.76 -4.87 -11.57
N PRO A 73 16.49 -5.77 -10.87
CA PRO A 73 16.30 -5.95 -9.44
C PRO A 73 16.87 -4.77 -8.66
N TYR A 74 16.15 -4.36 -7.60
CA TYR A 74 16.64 -3.36 -6.67
C TYR A 74 16.01 -3.60 -5.28
N LEU A 75 16.58 -2.96 -4.28
CA LEU A 75 16.07 -3.00 -2.91
C LEU A 75 15.41 -1.68 -2.58
N MET A 76 14.19 -1.74 -2.01
CA MET A 76 13.45 -0.56 -1.58
C MET A 76 13.35 -0.54 -0.07
N PRO A 77 14.10 0.34 0.61
CA PRO A 77 13.96 0.52 2.05
C PRO A 77 12.70 1.33 2.37
N ASN A 78 12.02 0.92 3.43
CA ASN A 78 10.79 1.56 3.91
C ASN A 78 10.86 1.71 5.42
N LYS A 79 10.30 2.81 5.92
CA LYS A 79 10.14 3.03 7.35
C LYS A 79 8.69 3.30 7.67
N VAL A 80 8.13 2.57 8.64
CA VAL A 80 6.77 2.81 9.12
C VAL A 80 6.73 4.15 9.86
N VAL A 81 5.94 5.09 9.36
CA VAL A 81 5.86 6.46 9.89
C VAL A 81 4.51 6.80 10.51
N GLU A 82 3.46 6.01 10.21
CA GLU A 82 2.17 6.12 10.85
C GLU A 82 1.70 4.71 11.21
N PHE A 83 1.15 4.55 12.39
CA PHE A 83 0.69 3.24 12.88
C PHE A 83 -0.38 3.42 13.93
N GLU A 84 -1.58 2.93 13.65
CA GLU A 84 -2.68 2.83 14.60
C GLU A 84 -3.30 1.45 14.43
N GLU A 85 -3.15 0.59 15.45
CA GLU A 85 -3.51 -0.82 15.40
C GLU A 85 -4.94 -1.04 14.88
N GLY A 86 -5.07 -1.84 13.82
CA GLY A 86 -6.35 -2.17 13.22
C GLY A 86 -6.98 -1.07 12.35
N LYS A 87 -6.37 0.10 12.25
CA LYS A 87 -6.98 1.26 11.58
C LYS A 87 -6.13 1.88 10.50
N LEU A 88 -4.82 2.03 10.73
CA LEU A 88 -3.97 2.82 9.87
C LEU A 88 -2.52 2.35 9.93
N ILE A 89 -1.91 2.16 8.78
CA ILE A 89 -0.47 1.93 8.65
C ILE A 89 0.05 2.65 7.42
N ALA A 90 1.17 3.35 7.58
CA ALA A 90 1.84 4.03 6.47
C ALA A 90 3.33 3.90 6.59
N TRP A 91 3.99 3.76 5.45
CA TRP A 91 5.45 3.75 5.39
C TRP A 91 5.95 4.68 4.30
N ARG A 92 7.12 5.23 4.54
CA ARG A 92 7.82 6.10 3.60
C ARG A 92 8.93 5.31 2.93
N ASN A 93 8.98 5.39 1.60
CA ASN A 93 10.04 4.78 0.82
C ASN A 93 11.21 5.76 0.58
N ALA A 94 12.20 5.33 -0.18
CA ALA A 94 13.40 6.15 -0.46
C ALA A 94 13.14 7.34 -1.38
N LEU A 95 11.98 7.43 -2.05
CA LEU A 95 11.66 8.50 -3.02
C LEU A 95 11.16 9.84 -2.45
N PRO A 96 10.98 10.14 -1.27
CA PRO A 96 10.25 9.72 -0.10
C PRO A 96 8.73 9.79 -0.27
N SER A 97 8.19 8.91 -1.05
CA SER A 97 6.74 8.74 -1.19
C SER A 97 6.18 7.95 -0.02
N ARG A 98 4.97 8.27 0.40
CA ARG A 98 4.32 7.61 1.53
C ARG A 98 3.16 6.75 1.05
N TRP A 99 3.25 5.46 1.27
CA TRP A 99 2.17 4.50 1.07
C TRP A 99 1.38 4.37 2.36
N ARG A 100 0.04 4.45 2.26
CA ARG A 100 -0.83 4.45 3.43
C ARG A 100 -2.05 3.58 3.19
N TYR A 101 -2.38 2.74 4.17
CA TYR A 101 -3.62 1.96 4.20
C TYR A 101 -4.47 2.42 5.37
N GLU A 102 -5.75 2.68 5.12
CA GLU A 102 -6.74 2.97 6.15
C GLU A 102 -7.85 1.92 6.10
N PHE A 103 -8.28 1.48 7.27
CA PHE A 103 -9.28 0.44 7.45
C PHE A 103 -10.42 1.01 8.30
N VAL A 104 -11.61 1.14 7.71
CA VAL A 104 -12.79 1.68 8.38
C VAL A 104 -13.86 0.61 8.43
N THR A 105 -14.20 0.16 9.65
CA THR A 105 -15.28 -0.80 9.88
C THR A 105 -16.62 -0.13 9.57
N GLN A 106 -17.45 -0.81 8.77
CA GLN A 106 -18.78 -0.32 8.40
C GLN A 106 -19.86 -0.96 9.27
N SER A 107 -21.05 -0.38 9.27
CA SER A 107 -22.16 -0.83 10.11
C SER A 107 -22.59 -2.27 9.83
N ASP A 108 -22.38 -2.77 8.62
CA ASP A 108 -22.72 -4.15 8.22
C ASP A 108 -21.60 -5.17 8.52
N GLY A 109 -20.53 -4.76 9.20
CA GLY A 109 -19.40 -5.62 9.54
C GLY A 109 -18.34 -5.76 8.47
N THR A 110 -18.55 -5.16 7.28
CA THR A 110 -17.50 -5.10 6.26
C THR A 110 -16.49 -4.01 6.60
N THR A 111 -15.38 -3.98 5.88
CA THR A 111 -14.34 -2.97 6.06
C THR A 111 -14.09 -2.24 4.76
N GLN A 112 -14.14 -0.92 4.81
CA GLN A 112 -13.67 -0.10 3.70
C GLN A 112 -12.16 0.07 3.84
N VAL A 113 -11.43 -0.36 2.81
CA VAL A 113 -9.97 -0.22 2.73
C VAL A 113 -9.65 0.86 1.73
N THR A 114 -8.92 1.88 2.16
CA THR A 114 -8.43 2.94 1.28
C THR A 114 -6.91 2.89 1.26
N GLN A 115 -6.34 2.88 0.06
CA GLN A 115 -4.91 2.97 -0.15
C GLN A 115 -4.58 4.34 -0.72
N TYR A 116 -3.53 4.97 -0.18
CA TYR A 116 -3.05 6.27 -0.64
C TYR A 116 -1.59 6.17 -1.07
N LEU A 117 -1.23 6.96 -2.06
CA LEU A 117 0.16 7.30 -2.34
C LEU A 117 0.29 8.81 -2.20
N ASP A 118 0.98 9.24 -1.15
CA ASP A 118 1.21 10.65 -0.83
C ASP A 118 2.61 11.04 -1.28
N CYS A 119 2.67 11.88 -2.31
CA CYS A 119 3.91 12.40 -2.89
C CYS A 119 4.21 13.83 -2.45
N SER A 120 3.65 14.29 -1.32
CA SER A 120 3.87 15.67 -0.82
C SER A 120 5.35 15.95 -0.53
N GLN A 121 6.11 14.95 -0.12
CA GLN A 121 7.55 15.04 0.16
C GLN A 121 8.42 14.57 -1.00
N THR A 122 7.83 14.04 -2.05
CA THR A 122 8.55 13.51 -3.22
C THR A 122 9.10 14.65 -4.06
N PRO A 123 10.35 14.56 -4.56
CA PRO A 123 10.87 15.58 -5.48
C PRO A 123 9.93 15.83 -6.65
N SER A 124 9.65 17.09 -6.95
CA SER A 124 8.66 17.49 -7.96
C SER A 124 8.84 16.80 -9.31
N LYS A 125 10.07 16.61 -9.73
CA LYS A 125 10.40 15.94 -11.00
C LYS A 125 9.99 14.46 -11.04
N LEU A 126 9.76 13.83 -9.88
CA LEU A 126 9.37 12.42 -9.78
C LEU A 126 7.87 12.24 -9.57
N VAL A 127 7.16 13.27 -9.10
CA VAL A 127 5.73 13.17 -8.76
C VAL A 127 4.88 12.73 -9.94
N LYS A 128 5.05 13.37 -11.09
CA LYS A 128 4.27 13.04 -12.30
C LYS A 128 4.48 11.60 -12.73
N SER A 129 5.73 11.14 -12.71
CA SER A 129 6.09 9.77 -13.05
C SER A 129 5.44 8.76 -12.10
N GLU A 130 5.50 9.00 -10.79
CA GLU A 130 4.90 8.12 -9.78
C GLU A 130 3.37 8.06 -9.93
N LEU A 131 2.71 9.19 -10.06
CA LEU A 131 1.26 9.25 -10.13
C LEU A 131 0.68 8.83 -11.48
N ALA A 132 1.52 8.68 -12.51
CA ALA A 132 1.07 8.19 -13.82
C ALA A 132 0.65 6.71 -13.77
N TRP A 133 1.32 5.88 -12.96
CA TRP A 133 1.02 4.44 -12.87
C TRP A 133 0.30 4.04 -11.58
N ALA A 134 0.46 4.82 -10.51
CA ALA A 134 0.02 4.43 -9.18
C ALA A 134 -1.51 4.17 -9.05
N PRO A 135 -2.41 5.03 -9.54
CA PRO A 135 -3.84 4.80 -9.34
C PRO A 135 -4.33 3.44 -9.86
N LYS A 136 -3.92 3.07 -11.06
CA LYS A 136 -4.30 1.78 -11.64
C LYS A 136 -3.68 0.60 -10.89
N ALA A 137 -2.41 0.72 -10.48
CA ALA A 137 -1.74 -0.31 -9.69
C ALA A 137 -2.40 -0.48 -8.33
N MET A 138 -2.78 0.61 -7.67
CA MET A 138 -3.49 0.60 -6.40
C MET A 138 -4.85 -0.08 -6.52
N ALA A 139 -5.61 0.24 -7.56
CA ALA A 139 -6.91 -0.40 -7.81
C ALA A 139 -6.73 -1.92 -7.99
N LYS A 140 -5.73 -2.35 -8.74
CA LYS A 140 -5.42 -3.78 -8.92
C LYS A 140 -4.99 -4.43 -7.60
N THR A 141 -4.19 -3.74 -6.80
CA THR A 141 -3.76 -4.24 -5.49
C THR A 141 -4.96 -4.50 -4.60
N LEU A 142 -5.89 -3.56 -4.53
CA LEU A 142 -7.08 -3.71 -3.68
C LEU A 142 -7.98 -4.84 -4.15
N VAL A 143 -8.17 -5.02 -5.45
CA VAL A 143 -8.93 -6.15 -5.99
C VAL A 143 -8.24 -7.48 -5.63
N ARG A 144 -6.94 -7.57 -5.81
CA ARG A 144 -6.17 -8.77 -5.46
C ARG A 144 -6.22 -9.05 -3.96
N PHE A 145 -6.18 -8.00 -3.15
CA PHE A 145 -6.32 -8.14 -1.70
C PHE A 145 -7.66 -8.77 -1.34
N LYS A 146 -8.74 -8.24 -1.89
CA LYS A 146 -10.09 -8.78 -1.67
C LYS A 146 -10.18 -10.25 -2.12
N GLU A 147 -9.72 -10.56 -3.32
CA GLU A 147 -9.75 -11.92 -3.85
C GLU A 147 -8.92 -12.89 -3.02
N HIS A 148 -7.77 -12.46 -2.52
CA HIS A 148 -6.86 -13.30 -1.74
C HIS A 148 -7.43 -13.62 -0.35
N ILE A 149 -8.11 -12.65 0.30
CA ILE A 149 -8.49 -12.78 1.70
C ILE A 149 -9.95 -13.22 1.91
N GLU A 150 -10.81 -12.98 0.96
CA GLU A 150 -12.19 -13.49 0.97
C GLU A 150 -12.28 -14.93 0.42
#